data_d61645428847c1b3f340ee336beb8517
#
_entry.id   d61645428847c1b3f340ee336beb8517
#
_cell.length_a   1.000
_cell.length_b   1.000
_cell.length_c   1.000
_cell.angle_alpha   90.00
_cell.angle_beta   90.00
_cell.angle_gamma   90.00
#
_symmetry.space_group_name_H-M   'P 1'
#
loop_
_entity.id
_entity.type
_entity.pdbx_description
1 polymer ?
#
loop_
_entity_poly.entity_id
_entity_poly.type
_entity_poly.pdbx_seq_one_letter_code
_entity_poly.pdbx_strand_id
1 'polypeptide(L)'
;MAEGQTKFNKDFFDQVEPIKMKDPLAVALGAMDKDEPFIYRYEDAVKTAGHSCPAVSGAYRLTQTALKHLYGDEIPSRGDIKVTFRGGIEYKVNGPISQVVTLITGAAGDNGFHGLGGGRFNRNNLLTFDANSEAPAGAICSAVFERIDNGKSVEVSYNNSMLSGNPKMGELMPLAVSGTGTDEEIKEFGILWHDRVKMVLLGDYEG
;
A
#
# COMPACT_ATOMS: atom_id res chain seq x y z
N MET A 1 19.66 1.13 -18.39
CA MET A 1 18.37 1.64 -17.86
C MET A 1 17.90 2.70 -18.85
N ALA A 2 16.60 2.71 -19.17
CA ALA A 2 16.08 3.76 -20.04
C ALA A 2 16.25 5.14 -19.37
N GLU A 3 16.60 6.14 -20.17
CA GLU A 3 16.73 7.52 -19.75
C GLU A 3 15.37 8.02 -19.24
N GLY A 4 15.31 8.66 -18.08
CA GLY A 4 14.07 9.20 -17.49
C GLY A 4 13.36 8.34 -16.43
N GLN A 5 13.90 7.19 -16.04
CA GLN A 5 13.33 6.40 -14.93
C GLN A 5 13.85 6.88 -13.56
N THR A 6 12.97 6.87 -12.55
CA THR A 6 13.38 7.11 -11.15
C THR A 6 14.37 6.03 -10.71
N LYS A 7 15.51 6.45 -10.17
CA LYS A 7 16.52 5.54 -9.61
C LYS A 7 16.34 5.44 -8.11
N PHE A 8 15.95 4.26 -7.65
CA PHE A 8 15.98 3.93 -6.23
C PHE A 8 17.32 3.27 -5.89
N ASN A 9 17.89 3.59 -4.75
CA ASN A 9 19.17 3.04 -4.29
C ASN A 9 18.98 1.81 -3.37
N LYS A 10 17.94 1.02 -3.62
CA LYS A 10 17.52 -0.14 -2.81
C LYS A 10 17.25 -1.34 -3.69
N ASP A 11 18.23 -2.18 -3.87
CA ASP A 11 18.19 -3.35 -4.78
C ASP A 11 17.11 -4.37 -4.40
N PHE A 12 16.66 -4.40 -3.14
CA PHE A 12 15.63 -5.31 -2.71
C PHE A 12 14.21 -4.94 -3.20
N PHE A 13 13.99 -3.72 -3.71
CA PHE A 13 12.68 -3.37 -4.28
C PHE A 13 12.33 -4.27 -5.47
N ASP A 14 13.30 -4.64 -6.29
CA ASP A 14 13.11 -5.54 -7.44
C ASP A 14 12.77 -6.99 -7.03
N GLN A 15 12.99 -7.36 -5.74
CA GLN A 15 12.68 -8.68 -5.21
C GLN A 15 11.22 -8.77 -4.72
N VAL A 16 10.52 -7.64 -4.61
CA VAL A 16 9.13 -7.60 -4.13
C VAL A 16 8.20 -8.05 -5.25
N GLU A 17 7.37 -9.05 -4.99
CA GLU A 17 6.39 -9.53 -5.96
C GLU A 17 5.41 -8.39 -6.34
N PRO A 18 5.24 -8.09 -7.63
CA PRO A 18 4.32 -7.04 -8.05
C PRO A 18 2.87 -7.48 -7.95
N ILE A 19 1.99 -6.50 -7.71
CA ILE A 19 0.55 -6.71 -7.70
C ILE A 19 0.00 -6.44 -9.12
N LYS A 20 -0.74 -7.41 -9.66
CA LYS A 20 -1.40 -7.30 -10.97
C LYS A 20 -2.87 -6.96 -10.79
N MET A 21 -3.35 -5.97 -11.53
CA MET A 21 -4.75 -5.53 -11.47
C MET A 21 -5.28 -5.28 -12.90
N LYS A 22 -6.40 -5.88 -13.28
CA LYS A 22 -7.15 -5.46 -14.46
C LYS A 22 -7.80 -4.11 -14.21
N ASP A 23 -7.98 -3.32 -15.25
CA ASP A 23 -8.76 -2.09 -15.17
C ASP A 23 -9.74 -1.97 -16.35
N PRO A 24 -11.01 -2.37 -16.15
CA PRO A 24 -12.02 -2.30 -17.20
C PRO A 24 -12.26 -0.88 -17.74
N LEU A 25 -12.03 0.16 -16.93
CA LEU A 25 -12.12 1.55 -17.39
C LEU A 25 -10.99 1.90 -18.36
N ALA A 26 -9.75 1.49 -18.05
CA ALA A 26 -8.61 1.73 -18.93
C ALA A 26 -8.80 1.05 -20.29
N VAL A 27 -9.35 -0.17 -20.30
CA VAL A 27 -9.70 -0.89 -21.53
C VAL A 27 -10.80 -0.16 -22.30
N ALA A 28 -11.89 0.24 -21.62
CA ALA A 28 -13.02 0.92 -22.25
C ALA A 28 -12.63 2.27 -22.89
N LEU A 29 -11.62 2.93 -22.33
CA LEU A 29 -11.08 4.20 -22.85
C LEU A 29 -9.89 4.04 -23.81
N GLY A 30 -9.53 2.80 -24.16
CA GLY A 30 -8.47 2.50 -25.12
C GLY A 30 -7.05 2.75 -24.62
N ALA A 31 -6.85 2.81 -23.31
CA ALA A 31 -5.53 2.97 -22.72
C ALA A 31 -4.77 1.65 -22.54
N MET A 32 -5.49 0.52 -22.55
CA MET A 32 -4.93 -0.83 -22.37
C MET A 32 -5.73 -1.85 -23.17
N ASP A 33 -5.09 -2.95 -23.55
CA ASP A 33 -5.74 -4.11 -24.10
C ASP A 33 -6.47 -4.93 -23.02
N LYS A 34 -7.51 -5.68 -23.43
CA LYS A 34 -8.43 -6.36 -22.50
C LYS A 34 -7.75 -7.33 -21.54
N ASP A 35 -6.71 -8.01 -21.98
CA ASP A 35 -6.05 -9.07 -21.21
C ASP A 35 -4.77 -8.58 -20.50
N GLU A 36 -4.41 -7.31 -20.69
CA GLU A 36 -3.22 -6.72 -20.06
C GLU A 36 -3.56 -6.11 -18.72
N PRO A 37 -2.88 -6.51 -17.63
CA PRO A 37 -3.05 -5.90 -16.31
C PRO A 37 -2.10 -4.71 -16.10
N PHE A 38 -2.48 -3.76 -15.24
CA PHE A 38 -1.52 -2.90 -14.57
C PHE A 38 -0.61 -3.73 -13.66
N ILE A 39 0.67 -3.40 -13.66
CA ILE A 39 1.70 -4.00 -12.81
C ILE A 39 2.10 -2.97 -11.77
N TYR A 40 1.56 -3.08 -10.56
CA TYR A 40 1.95 -2.22 -9.45
C TYR A 40 3.16 -2.80 -8.73
N ARG A 41 4.28 -2.08 -8.77
CA ARG A 41 5.49 -2.40 -8.02
C ARG A 41 5.51 -1.62 -6.71
N TYR A 42 6.30 -2.05 -5.75
CA TYR A 42 6.47 -1.29 -4.50
C TYR A 42 6.96 0.16 -4.76
N GLU A 43 7.75 0.35 -5.79
CA GLU A 43 8.20 1.68 -6.25
C GLU A 43 7.05 2.65 -6.57
N ASP A 44 5.90 2.15 -7.04
CA ASP A 44 4.74 2.99 -7.33
C ASP A 44 4.09 3.50 -6.03
N ALA A 45 4.08 2.66 -4.98
CA ALA A 45 3.69 3.07 -3.64
C ALA A 45 4.65 4.12 -3.07
N VAL A 46 5.96 3.95 -3.28
CA VAL A 46 6.99 4.93 -2.88
C VAL A 46 6.80 6.26 -3.59
N LYS A 47 6.53 6.25 -4.91
CA LYS A 47 6.25 7.47 -5.68
C LYS A 47 4.99 8.18 -5.19
N THR A 48 3.95 7.43 -4.85
CA THR A 48 2.69 7.97 -4.32
C THR A 48 2.90 8.63 -2.96
N ALA A 49 3.67 8.00 -2.07
CA ALA A 49 3.94 8.52 -0.73
C ALA A 49 5.06 9.57 -0.68
N GLY A 50 5.91 9.66 -1.71
CA GLY A 50 7.10 10.51 -1.75
C GLY A 50 8.28 9.98 -0.94
N HIS A 51 8.14 8.82 -0.30
CA HIS A 51 9.20 8.20 0.52
C HIS A 51 8.93 6.70 0.71
N SER A 52 9.97 5.98 1.16
CA SER A 52 9.88 4.59 1.58
C SER A 52 9.96 4.48 3.10
N CYS A 53 8.98 3.82 3.73
CA CYS A 53 8.95 3.61 5.18
C CYS A 53 8.17 2.33 5.54
N PRO A 54 8.25 1.86 6.81
CA PRO A 54 7.47 0.71 7.26
C PRO A 54 5.95 0.82 7.05
N ALA A 55 5.37 2.03 7.12
CA ALA A 55 3.94 2.21 6.85
C ALA A 55 3.59 2.03 5.37
N VAL A 56 4.39 2.58 4.45
CA VAL A 56 4.20 2.42 2.99
C VAL A 56 4.40 0.96 2.58
N SER A 57 5.42 0.29 3.11
CA SER A 57 5.62 -1.14 2.86
C SER A 57 4.50 -2.00 3.47
N GLY A 58 4.03 -1.64 4.67
CA GLY A 58 2.87 -2.27 5.29
C GLY A 58 1.59 -2.12 4.47
N ALA A 59 1.34 -0.94 3.89
CA ALA A 59 0.20 -0.70 3.01
C ALA A 59 0.24 -1.59 1.76
N TYR A 60 1.43 -1.71 1.14
CA TYR A 60 1.63 -2.56 -0.02
C TYR A 60 1.38 -4.04 0.32
N ARG A 61 1.99 -4.55 1.39
CA ARG A 61 1.83 -5.94 1.84
C ARG A 61 0.40 -6.25 2.29
N LEU A 62 -0.23 -5.36 3.06
CA LEU A 62 -1.63 -5.49 3.47
C LEU A 62 -2.55 -5.65 2.25
N THR A 63 -2.36 -4.82 1.23
CA THR A 63 -3.12 -4.90 -0.02
C THR A 63 -2.84 -6.21 -0.76
N GLN A 64 -1.57 -6.59 -0.92
CA GLN A 64 -1.16 -7.83 -1.58
C GLN A 64 -1.76 -9.06 -0.89
N THR A 65 -1.70 -9.12 0.44
CA THR A 65 -2.26 -10.21 1.25
C THR A 65 -3.78 -10.30 1.09
N ALA A 66 -4.49 -9.16 1.19
CA ALA A 66 -5.93 -9.13 1.00
C ALA A 66 -6.35 -9.63 -0.38
N LEU A 67 -5.69 -9.16 -1.43
CA LEU A 67 -5.99 -9.58 -2.80
C LEU A 67 -5.73 -11.07 -3.01
N LYS A 68 -4.64 -11.61 -2.46
CA LYS A 68 -4.34 -13.04 -2.55
C LYS A 68 -5.40 -13.90 -1.85
N HIS A 69 -5.86 -13.50 -0.67
CA HIS A 69 -6.94 -14.20 0.05
C HIS A 69 -8.28 -14.16 -0.67
N LEU A 70 -8.60 -13.03 -1.32
CA LEU A 70 -9.88 -12.85 -2.00
C LEU A 70 -9.93 -13.55 -3.36
N TYR A 71 -8.83 -13.51 -4.11
CA TYR A 71 -8.80 -13.90 -5.52
C TYR A 71 -7.95 -15.14 -5.81
N GLY A 72 -7.04 -15.55 -4.89
CA GLY A 72 -6.12 -16.66 -5.16
C GLY A 72 -5.24 -16.34 -6.36
N ASP A 73 -5.38 -17.13 -7.43
CA ASP A 73 -4.63 -16.96 -8.69
C ASP A 73 -5.35 -16.08 -9.73
N GLU A 74 -6.60 -15.66 -9.44
CA GLU A 74 -7.33 -14.73 -10.31
C GLU A 74 -6.71 -13.33 -10.24
N ILE A 75 -6.59 -12.66 -11.37
CA ILE A 75 -6.18 -11.24 -11.39
C ILE A 75 -7.40 -10.38 -11.05
N PRO A 76 -7.39 -9.64 -9.93
CA PRO A 76 -8.49 -8.79 -9.51
C PRO A 76 -8.69 -7.59 -10.44
N SER A 77 -9.90 -7.02 -10.41
CA SER A 77 -10.25 -5.82 -11.17
C SER A 77 -10.30 -4.59 -10.27
N ARG A 78 -9.74 -3.49 -10.72
CA ARG A 78 -9.85 -2.19 -10.05
C ARG A 78 -11.30 -1.69 -10.09
N GLY A 79 -11.79 -1.24 -8.92
CA GLY A 79 -13.15 -0.77 -8.73
C GLY A 79 -14.18 -1.85 -8.38
N ASP A 80 -13.76 -3.12 -8.32
CA ASP A 80 -14.62 -4.23 -7.91
C ASP A 80 -14.36 -4.66 -6.45
N ILE A 81 -13.71 -3.80 -5.68
CA ILE A 81 -13.32 -4.06 -4.29
C ILE A 81 -13.75 -2.87 -3.43
N LYS A 82 -14.49 -3.15 -2.36
CA LYS A 82 -14.70 -2.20 -1.27
C LYS A 82 -13.65 -2.39 -0.19
N VAL A 83 -13.25 -1.29 0.43
CA VAL A 83 -12.28 -1.31 1.54
C VAL A 83 -12.83 -0.47 2.69
N THR A 84 -12.89 -1.07 3.88
CA THR A 84 -13.30 -0.37 5.10
C THR A 84 -12.19 -0.46 6.14
N PHE A 85 -11.57 0.67 6.43
CA PHE A 85 -10.56 0.76 7.49
C PHE A 85 -11.19 0.75 8.88
N ARG A 86 -10.55 0.07 9.82
CA ARG A 86 -10.88 0.17 11.24
C ARG A 86 -10.33 1.48 11.80
N GLY A 87 -11.19 2.22 12.50
CA GLY A 87 -10.88 3.58 12.96
C GLY A 87 -11.07 4.66 11.90
N GLY A 88 -11.11 5.91 12.31
CA GLY A 88 -11.21 7.06 11.42
C GLY A 88 -9.97 7.24 10.53
N ILE A 89 -10.06 8.16 9.57
CA ILE A 89 -8.95 8.48 8.67
C ILE A 89 -7.69 8.94 9.45
N GLU A 90 -7.88 9.62 10.57
CA GLU A 90 -6.81 10.13 11.44
C GLU A 90 -6.30 9.09 12.44
N TYR A 91 -6.92 7.91 12.48
CA TYR A 91 -6.50 6.85 13.38
C TYR A 91 -5.13 6.31 12.96
N LYS A 92 -4.12 6.50 13.81
CA LYS A 92 -2.73 6.03 13.61
C LYS A 92 -2.19 6.40 12.21
N VAL A 93 -2.11 5.40 11.30
CA VAL A 93 -1.54 5.54 9.95
C VAL A 93 -2.56 5.24 8.84
N ASN A 94 -3.85 5.24 9.15
CA ASN A 94 -4.91 4.94 8.18
C ASN A 94 -4.86 5.87 6.95
N GLY A 95 -4.69 7.18 7.17
CA GLY A 95 -4.63 8.15 6.08
C GLY A 95 -3.54 7.83 5.05
N PRO A 96 -2.26 7.78 5.43
CA PRO A 96 -1.17 7.41 4.51
C PRO A 96 -1.34 6.02 3.87
N ILE A 97 -1.76 5.01 4.64
CA ILE A 97 -1.95 3.65 4.12
C ILE A 97 -3.07 3.61 3.07
N SER A 98 -4.18 4.32 3.31
CA SER A 98 -5.31 4.34 2.37
C SER A 98 -4.95 4.89 0.99
N GLN A 99 -3.96 5.79 0.88
CA GLN A 99 -3.50 6.29 -0.42
C GLN A 99 -2.87 5.18 -1.28
N VAL A 100 -2.08 4.31 -0.67
CA VAL A 100 -1.48 3.16 -1.38
C VAL A 100 -2.56 2.13 -1.75
N VAL A 101 -3.51 1.87 -0.85
CA VAL A 101 -4.66 0.99 -1.14
C VAL A 101 -5.48 1.54 -2.31
N THR A 102 -5.76 2.84 -2.33
CA THR A 102 -6.46 3.51 -3.45
C THR A 102 -5.68 3.42 -4.75
N LEU A 103 -4.37 3.66 -4.73
CA LEU A 103 -3.49 3.53 -5.90
C LEU A 103 -3.68 2.16 -6.56
N ILE A 104 -3.65 1.08 -5.77
CA ILE A 104 -3.66 -0.29 -6.28
C ILE A 104 -5.07 -0.72 -6.67
N THR A 105 -6.04 -0.61 -5.74
CA THR A 105 -7.39 -1.17 -5.91
C THR A 105 -8.32 -0.28 -6.72
N GLY A 106 -8.02 1.02 -6.81
CA GLY A 106 -8.92 2.02 -7.35
C GLY A 106 -10.07 2.39 -6.41
N ALA A 107 -10.22 1.74 -5.24
CA ALA A 107 -11.21 2.12 -4.25
C ALA A 107 -10.85 3.50 -3.67
N ALA A 108 -11.77 4.46 -3.71
CA ALA A 108 -11.56 5.82 -3.23
C ALA A 108 -12.73 6.26 -2.34
N GLY A 109 -12.53 7.31 -1.57
CA GLY A 109 -13.57 7.96 -0.77
C GLY A 109 -14.61 8.70 -1.64
N ASP A 110 -15.26 9.67 -1.05
CA ASP A 110 -16.27 10.52 -1.71
C ASP A 110 -15.70 11.36 -2.87
N ASN A 111 -14.40 11.61 -2.85
CA ASN A 111 -13.64 12.31 -3.88
C ASN A 111 -13.20 11.42 -5.06
N GLY A 112 -13.58 10.13 -5.06
CA GLY A 112 -13.24 9.19 -6.12
C GLY A 112 -13.99 9.45 -7.42
N PHE A 113 -13.54 8.84 -8.50
CA PHE A 113 -14.18 8.93 -9.82
C PHE A 113 -15.61 8.37 -9.77
N HIS A 114 -16.60 9.16 -10.20
CA HIS A 114 -18.02 8.82 -10.14
C HIS A 114 -18.52 7.89 -11.28
N GLY A 115 -17.61 7.46 -12.15
CA GLY A 115 -17.95 6.60 -13.27
C GLY A 115 -18.40 7.35 -14.52
N LEU A 116 -18.74 6.56 -15.54
CA LEU A 116 -19.26 7.02 -16.84
C LEU A 116 -20.60 6.34 -17.12
N GLY A 117 -21.40 6.91 -18.04
CA GLY A 117 -22.57 6.23 -18.61
C GLY A 117 -23.53 5.63 -17.56
N GLY A 118 -23.92 6.42 -16.57
CA GLY A 118 -24.82 5.95 -15.51
C GLY A 118 -24.13 5.25 -14.34
N GLY A 119 -22.86 5.61 -14.07
CA GLY A 119 -22.13 5.13 -12.89
C GLY A 119 -21.28 3.88 -13.12
N ARG A 120 -21.12 3.44 -14.36
CA ARG A 120 -20.20 2.33 -14.67
C ARG A 120 -18.77 2.76 -14.35
N PHE A 121 -17.96 1.81 -13.89
CA PHE A 121 -16.56 2.04 -13.50
C PHE A 121 -16.39 3.01 -12.33
N ASN A 122 -17.39 3.10 -11.47
CA ASN A 122 -17.34 3.94 -10.28
C ASN A 122 -16.18 3.55 -9.36
N ARG A 123 -15.57 4.55 -8.74
CA ARG A 123 -14.46 4.40 -7.76
C ARG A 123 -14.78 5.09 -6.44
N ASN A 124 -15.73 6.05 -6.44
CA ASN A 124 -16.08 6.80 -5.25
C ASN A 124 -16.88 5.95 -4.27
N ASN A 125 -16.75 6.26 -2.99
CA ASN A 125 -17.40 5.56 -1.88
C ASN A 125 -17.11 4.04 -1.82
N LEU A 126 -16.01 3.60 -2.43
CA LEU A 126 -15.51 2.23 -2.31
C LEU A 126 -14.48 2.08 -1.17
N LEU A 127 -13.92 3.18 -0.67
CA LEU A 127 -13.03 3.20 0.49
C LEU A 127 -13.67 4.05 1.58
N THR A 128 -13.81 3.46 2.75
CA THR A 128 -14.46 4.08 3.92
C THR A 128 -13.65 3.86 5.19
N PHE A 129 -13.96 4.64 6.22
CA PHE A 129 -13.35 4.56 7.54
C PHE A 129 -14.44 4.36 8.59
N ASP A 130 -14.36 3.27 9.35
CA ASP A 130 -15.29 2.99 10.44
C ASP A 130 -14.74 3.58 11.76
N ALA A 131 -15.09 4.82 12.03
CA ALA A 131 -14.63 5.54 13.22
C ALA A 131 -15.12 4.92 14.55
N ASN A 132 -16.10 4.02 14.50
CA ASN A 132 -16.63 3.34 15.69
C ASN A 132 -15.95 1.99 15.98
N SER A 133 -14.98 1.61 15.15
CA SER A 133 -14.18 0.40 15.34
C SER A 133 -12.70 0.71 15.52
N GLU A 134 -11.96 -0.26 16.05
CA GLU A 134 -10.52 -0.14 16.22
C GLU A 134 -9.81 -1.32 15.56
N ALA A 135 -8.57 -1.09 15.14
CA ALA A 135 -7.70 -2.18 14.70
C ALA A 135 -7.46 -3.17 15.86
N PRO A 136 -7.30 -4.47 15.57
CA PRO A 136 -6.96 -5.48 16.57
C PRO A 136 -5.75 -5.08 17.43
N ALA A 137 -5.68 -5.60 18.64
CA ALA A 137 -4.59 -5.30 19.58
C ALA A 137 -3.22 -5.59 18.94
N GLY A 138 -2.30 -4.61 19.01
CA GLY A 138 -0.98 -4.69 18.40
C GLY A 138 -0.92 -4.23 16.93
N ALA A 139 -2.03 -4.19 16.22
CA ALA A 139 -2.06 -3.66 14.85
C ALA A 139 -1.99 -2.12 14.85
N ILE A 140 -1.28 -1.58 13.88
CA ILE A 140 -1.24 -0.14 13.64
C ILE A 140 -2.24 0.29 12.55
N CYS A 141 -2.72 -0.67 11.77
CA CYS A 141 -3.77 -0.50 10.78
C CYS A 141 -4.49 -1.83 10.55
N SER A 142 -5.80 -1.80 10.31
CA SER A 142 -6.58 -2.94 9.86
C SER A 142 -7.63 -2.47 8.87
N ALA A 143 -7.90 -3.29 7.85
CA ALA A 143 -8.92 -3.00 6.86
C ALA A 143 -9.62 -4.28 6.39
N VAL A 144 -10.92 -4.17 6.17
CA VAL A 144 -11.74 -5.20 5.53
C VAL A 144 -11.78 -4.91 4.03
N PHE A 145 -11.39 -5.90 3.24
CA PHE A 145 -11.52 -5.89 1.78
C PHE A 145 -12.68 -6.81 1.39
N GLU A 146 -13.58 -6.33 0.55
CA GLU A 146 -14.77 -7.06 0.11
C GLU A 146 -14.88 -7.04 -1.41
N ARG A 147 -15.07 -8.20 -2.03
CA ARG A 147 -15.40 -8.31 -3.46
C ARG A 147 -16.85 -7.88 -3.69
N ILE A 148 -17.06 -6.97 -4.63
CA ILE A 148 -18.41 -6.47 -4.95
C ILE A 148 -19.25 -7.53 -5.66
N ASP A 149 -18.62 -8.40 -6.46
CA ASP A 149 -19.29 -9.39 -7.29
C ASP A 149 -19.95 -10.52 -6.49
N ASN A 150 -19.41 -10.90 -5.33
CA ASN A 150 -19.89 -12.07 -4.58
C ASN A 150 -19.94 -11.87 -3.05
N GLY A 151 -19.51 -10.70 -2.54
CA GLY A 151 -19.53 -10.38 -1.12
C GLY A 151 -18.46 -11.10 -0.28
N LYS A 152 -17.57 -11.88 -0.89
CA LYS A 152 -16.45 -12.48 -0.15
C LYS A 152 -15.57 -11.38 0.45
N SER A 153 -15.27 -11.49 1.74
CA SER A 153 -14.46 -10.48 2.44
C SER A 153 -13.34 -11.10 3.25
N VAL A 154 -12.32 -10.30 3.51
CA VAL A 154 -11.21 -10.62 4.40
C VAL A 154 -10.82 -9.37 5.17
N GLU A 155 -10.53 -9.53 6.45
CA GLU A 155 -9.90 -8.49 7.26
C GLU A 155 -8.41 -8.79 7.34
N VAL A 156 -7.57 -7.81 7.00
CA VAL A 156 -6.12 -7.89 7.07
C VAL A 156 -5.59 -6.77 7.94
N SER A 157 -4.65 -7.09 8.81
CA SER A 157 -4.06 -6.14 9.74
C SER A 157 -2.57 -5.95 9.47
N TYR A 158 -2.06 -4.75 9.66
CA TYR A 158 -0.63 -4.47 9.66
C TYR A 158 -0.13 -4.22 11.08
N ASN A 159 0.81 -5.06 11.51
CA ASN A 159 1.45 -4.96 12.80
C ASN A 159 2.95 -4.73 12.61
N ASN A 160 3.50 -3.70 13.24
CA ASN A 160 4.92 -3.39 13.17
C ASN A 160 5.70 -3.78 14.45
N SER A 161 5.06 -4.42 15.42
CA SER A 161 5.70 -4.81 16.70
C SER A 161 6.83 -5.83 16.49
N MET A 162 6.75 -6.63 15.42
CA MET A 162 7.80 -7.59 15.04
C MET A 162 9.05 -6.92 14.42
N LEU A 163 8.94 -5.63 14.09
CA LEU A 163 10.07 -4.88 13.55
C LEU A 163 10.97 -4.43 14.69
N SER A 164 11.81 -5.34 15.20
CA SER A 164 12.84 -4.97 16.17
C SER A 164 13.76 -3.91 15.53
N GLY A 165 13.73 -2.70 16.09
CA GLY A 165 14.60 -1.63 15.64
C GLY A 165 15.99 -1.79 16.27
N ASN A 166 17.04 -1.50 15.51
CA ASN A 166 18.35 -1.26 16.09
C ASN A 166 18.27 -0.03 17.02
N PRO A 167 18.68 -0.11 18.31
CA PRO A 167 18.63 1.01 19.24
C PRO A 167 19.27 2.29 18.69
N LYS A 168 20.31 2.16 17.88
CA LYS A 168 21.01 3.26 17.21
C LYS A 168 20.10 4.09 16.30
N MET A 169 19.00 3.52 15.82
CA MET A 169 18.01 4.30 15.05
C MET A 169 17.40 5.47 15.83
N GLY A 170 17.19 5.29 17.13
CA GLY A 170 16.67 6.35 18.00
C GLY A 170 17.63 7.54 18.13
N GLU A 171 18.94 7.27 18.08
CA GLU A 171 19.99 8.29 18.14
C GLU A 171 20.16 8.98 16.77
N LEU A 172 20.12 8.23 15.68
CA LEU A 172 20.39 8.74 14.33
C LEU A 172 19.19 9.46 13.70
N MET A 173 17.96 9.06 14.04
CA MET A 173 16.76 9.65 13.43
C MET A 173 16.66 11.17 13.62
N PRO A 174 16.85 11.74 14.83
CA PRO A 174 16.83 13.19 15.00
C PRO A 174 17.87 13.90 14.15
N LEU A 175 19.08 13.35 14.02
CA LEU A 175 20.18 13.90 13.23
C LEU A 175 19.84 13.89 11.73
N ALA A 176 19.28 12.78 11.23
CA ALA A 176 18.90 12.64 9.84
C ALA A 176 17.73 13.58 9.48
N VAL A 177 16.69 13.66 10.34
CA VAL A 177 15.50 14.48 10.10
C VAL A 177 15.80 15.98 10.18
N SER A 178 16.67 16.41 11.10
CA SER A 178 17.09 17.82 11.20
C SER A 178 18.15 18.23 10.17
N GLY A 179 18.76 17.26 9.49
CA GLY A 179 19.88 17.51 8.57
C GLY A 179 21.18 17.95 9.27
N THR A 180 21.31 17.66 10.57
CA THR A 180 22.51 18.02 11.37
C THR A 180 23.50 16.86 11.52
N GLY A 181 23.13 15.66 11.09
CA GLY A 181 24.03 14.50 11.08
C GLY A 181 25.12 14.62 10.03
N THR A 182 26.23 13.92 10.27
CA THR A 182 27.27 13.72 9.23
C THR A 182 26.73 12.83 8.10
N ASP A 183 27.41 12.84 6.96
CA ASP A 183 27.05 12.00 5.80
C ASP A 183 27.04 10.51 6.17
N GLU A 184 27.96 10.08 7.04
CA GLU A 184 28.06 8.72 7.54
C GLU A 184 26.88 8.35 8.43
N GLU A 185 26.48 9.24 9.35
CA GLU A 185 25.33 9.03 10.24
C GLU A 185 24.01 8.98 9.47
N ILE A 186 23.82 9.88 8.50
CA ILE A 186 22.64 9.89 7.63
C ILE A 186 22.58 8.62 6.78
N LYS A 187 23.70 8.18 6.24
CA LYS A 187 23.79 6.93 5.47
C LYS A 187 23.49 5.71 6.33
N GLU A 188 24.04 5.65 7.54
CA GLU A 188 23.80 4.55 8.49
C GLU A 188 22.31 4.52 8.89
N PHE A 189 21.71 5.66 9.21
CA PHE A 189 20.27 5.75 9.46
C PHE A 189 19.46 5.17 8.29
N GLY A 190 19.79 5.57 7.06
CA GLY A 190 19.12 5.09 5.86
C GLY A 190 19.23 3.57 5.67
N ILE A 191 20.32 2.95 6.05
CA ILE A 191 20.49 1.48 6.04
C ILE A 191 19.56 0.84 7.07
N LEU A 192 19.66 1.24 8.34
CA LEU A 192 18.85 0.69 9.44
C LEU A 192 17.35 0.90 9.21
N TRP A 193 16.95 2.03 8.64
CA TRP A 193 15.58 2.33 8.26
C TRP A 193 15.05 1.36 7.21
N HIS A 194 15.84 1.11 6.16
CA HIS A 194 15.43 0.24 5.06
C HIS A 194 15.54 -1.24 5.39
N ASP A 195 16.33 -1.64 6.38
CA ASP A 195 16.28 -3.01 6.92
C ASP A 195 14.88 -3.34 7.46
N ARG A 196 14.23 -2.38 8.14
CA ARG A 196 12.83 -2.56 8.60
C ARG A 196 11.84 -2.63 7.43
N VAL A 197 12.03 -1.79 6.41
CA VAL A 197 11.20 -1.84 5.19
C VAL A 197 11.34 -3.20 4.50
N LYS A 198 12.57 -3.69 4.39
CA LYS A 198 12.88 -5.01 3.82
C LYS A 198 12.23 -6.15 4.61
N MET A 199 12.25 -6.08 5.94
CA MET A 199 11.58 -7.06 6.80
C MET A 199 10.08 -7.13 6.54
N VAL A 200 9.41 -5.99 6.33
CA VAL A 200 7.98 -5.95 5.99
C VAL A 200 7.71 -6.54 4.61
N LEU A 201 8.52 -6.19 3.61
CA LEU A 201 8.29 -6.56 2.21
C LEU A 201 8.65 -8.01 1.89
N LEU A 202 9.76 -8.52 2.45
CA LEU A 202 10.34 -9.81 2.12
C LEU A 202 10.34 -10.82 3.28
N GLY A 203 9.97 -10.39 4.49
CA GLY A 203 9.83 -11.27 5.64
C GLY A 203 8.54 -12.08 5.58
N ASP A 204 8.45 -13.10 6.45
CA ASP A 204 7.25 -13.89 6.66
C ASP A 204 6.20 -13.06 7.40
N TYR A 205 5.60 -12.14 6.67
CA TYR A 205 4.52 -11.30 7.16
C TYR A 205 3.20 -12.03 6.92
N GLU A 206 2.68 -12.66 7.96
CA GLU A 206 1.29 -13.11 8.02
C GLU A 206 0.47 -11.96 8.60
N GLY A 207 -0.31 -11.29 7.74
CA GLY A 207 -1.22 -10.20 8.09
C GLY A 207 -2.46 -10.70 8.80
#